data_98837e7f4af3cfc89ea72d5582cecfbc
#
_entry.id   98837e7f4af3cfc89ea72d5582cecfbc
#
_cell.length_a   1.000
_cell.length_b   1.000
_cell.length_c   1.000
_cell.angle_alpha   90.00
_cell.angle_beta   90.00
_cell.angle_gamma   90.00
#
_symmetry.space_group_name_H-M   'P 1'
#
loop_
_entity.id
_entity.type
_entity.pdbx_description
1 polymer ?
#
loop_
_entity_poly.entity_id
_entity_poly.type
_entity_poly.pdbx_seq_one_letter_code
_entity_poly.pdbx_strand_id
1 'polypeptide(L)'
;MAAVKTVSLTKEYSNGEHYLRAVDDISFTVEENEFVAIMGSSGCGKTTLLNLLGGLENPTHGCVYINDVDITQLSMEERSSFRRWHIGFIFQNFNLIPEMNVFENIVLPAKLMERNISKKEVMRIAEELEIEEKLLQNPMTLSGGQQQRLCIARAIALKP
;
A
#
# COMPACT_ATOMS: atom_id res chain seq x y z
N MET A 1 1.16 8.72 -19.14
CA MET A 1 2.48 8.51 -18.49
C MET A 1 2.40 7.23 -17.66
N ALA A 2 3.46 6.42 -17.67
CA ALA A 2 3.47 5.18 -16.91
C ALA A 2 3.46 5.49 -15.40
N ALA A 3 2.40 5.10 -14.70
CA ALA A 3 2.33 5.20 -13.25
C ALA A 3 3.20 4.14 -12.58
N VAL A 4 3.20 2.91 -13.13
CA VAL A 4 4.05 1.81 -12.67
C VAL A 4 4.63 1.08 -13.87
N LYS A 5 5.92 0.75 -13.81
CA LYS A 5 6.59 -0.08 -14.81
C LYS A 5 7.53 -1.07 -14.12
N THR A 6 7.52 -2.32 -14.57
CA THR A 6 8.48 -3.33 -14.14
C THR A 6 9.33 -3.78 -15.34
N VAL A 7 10.57 -4.13 -15.07
CA VAL A 7 11.51 -4.67 -16.07
C VAL A 7 12.16 -5.91 -15.49
N SER A 8 11.90 -7.07 -16.09
CA SER A 8 12.44 -8.38 -15.71
C SER A 8 12.43 -8.64 -14.20
N LEU A 9 11.31 -8.29 -13.56
CA LEU A 9 11.18 -8.33 -12.11
C LEU A 9 11.15 -9.78 -11.62
N THR A 10 12.10 -10.12 -10.76
CA THR A 10 12.26 -11.46 -10.21
C THR A 10 12.44 -11.40 -8.70
N LYS A 11 11.75 -12.29 -7.97
CA LYS A 11 11.93 -12.48 -6.53
C LYS A 11 12.12 -13.94 -6.19
N GLU A 12 13.25 -14.23 -5.59
CA GLU A 12 13.61 -15.55 -5.08
C GLU A 12 13.73 -15.52 -3.56
N TYR A 13 13.21 -16.54 -2.91
CA TYR A 13 13.42 -16.82 -1.49
C TYR A 13 14.25 -18.08 -1.36
N SER A 14 15.23 -18.07 -0.46
CA SER A 14 16.06 -19.23 -0.15
C SER A 14 15.95 -19.54 1.35
N ASN A 15 15.82 -20.84 1.67
CA ASN A 15 15.94 -21.35 3.04
C ASN A 15 17.09 -22.35 3.17
N GLY A 16 18.16 -22.12 2.45
CA GLY A 16 19.38 -22.94 2.44
C GLY A 16 19.41 -23.92 1.27
N GLU A 17 18.63 -24.99 1.29
CA GLU A 17 18.66 -26.05 0.25
C GLU A 17 17.62 -25.84 -0.85
N HIS A 18 16.55 -25.07 -0.59
CA HIS A 18 15.46 -24.85 -1.53
C HIS A 18 15.35 -23.38 -1.93
N TYR A 19 15.19 -23.17 -3.24
CA TYR A 19 14.90 -21.87 -3.84
C TYR A 19 13.45 -21.86 -4.31
N LEU A 20 12.71 -20.86 -3.85
CA LEU A 20 11.35 -20.59 -4.33
C LEU A 20 11.38 -19.29 -5.13
N ARG A 21 11.12 -19.36 -6.43
CA ARG A 21 10.93 -18.20 -7.27
C ARG A 21 9.45 -17.80 -7.21
N ALA A 22 9.15 -16.78 -6.40
CA ALA A 22 7.78 -16.31 -6.18
C ALA A 22 7.31 -15.33 -7.27
N VAL A 23 8.23 -14.60 -7.90
CA VAL A 23 8.01 -13.75 -9.08
C VAL A 23 9.12 -14.05 -10.05
N ASP A 24 8.81 -14.29 -11.33
CA ASP A 24 9.75 -14.76 -12.34
C ASP A 24 9.63 -13.95 -13.62
N ASP A 25 10.63 -13.10 -13.86
CA ASP A 25 10.82 -12.29 -15.08
C ASP A 25 9.56 -11.50 -15.52
N ILE A 26 8.91 -10.84 -14.59
CA ILE A 26 7.67 -10.09 -14.85
C ILE A 26 7.98 -8.69 -15.36
N SER A 27 7.55 -8.39 -16.58
CA SER A 27 7.65 -7.05 -17.20
C SER A 27 6.26 -6.59 -17.64
N PHE A 28 5.80 -5.44 -17.15
CA PHE A 28 4.56 -4.80 -17.57
C PHE A 28 4.58 -3.31 -17.26
N THR A 29 3.60 -2.59 -17.77
CA THR A 29 3.38 -1.17 -17.52
C THR A 29 1.92 -0.95 -17.14
N VAL A 30 1.68 -0.07 -16.17
CA VAL A 30 0.37 0.45 -15.79
C VAL A 30 0.39 1.96 -16.05
N GLU A 31 -0.58 2.43 -16.82
CA GLU A 31 -0.70 3.86 -17.13
C GLU A 31 -1.44 4.62 -16.02
N GLU A 32 -1.32 5.95 -16.01
CA GLU A 32 -2.09 6.80 -15.10
C GLU A 32 -3.59 6.55 -15.27
N ASN A 33 -4.32 6.55 -14.14
CA ASN A 33 -5.77 6.32 -14.08
C ASN A 33 -6.22 4.92 -14.55
N GLU A 34 -5.31 3.98 -14.69
CA GLU A 34 -5.64 2.61 -15.05
C GLU A 34 -6.01 1.80 -13.80
N PHE A 35 -7.00 0.92 -13.94
CA PHE A 35 -7.36 -0.06 -12.94
C PHE A 35 -6.88 -1.44 -13.37
N VAL A 36 -5.96 -2.04 -12.60
CA VAL A 36 -5.37 -3.35 -12.91
C VAL A 36 -5.69 -4.36 -11.82
N ALA A 37 -6.15 -5.55 -12.22
CA ALA A 37 -6.40 -6.67 -11.32
C ALA A 37 -5.34 -7.78 -11.54
N ILE A 38 -4.65 -8.18 -10.46
CA ILE A 38 -3.73 -9.31 -10.45
C ILE A 38 -4.47 -10.54 -9.94
N MET A 39 -4.72 -11.51 -10.81
CA MET A 39 -5.45 -12.73 -10.50
C MET A 39 -4.55 -13.98 -10.59
N GLY A 40 -4.94 -15.03 -9.88
CA GLY A 40 -4.22 -16.31 -9.86
C GLY A 40 -4.55 -17.14 -8.62
N SER A 41 -4.10 -18.40 -8.59
CA SER A 41 -4.28 -19.33 -7.47
C SER A 41 -3.64 -18.83 -6.18
N SER A 42 -4.04 -19.39 -5.03
CA SER A 42 -3.36 -19.09 -3.76
C SER A 42 -1.89 -19.54 -3.84
N GLY A 43 -0.99 -18.71 -3.30
CA GLY A 43 0.46 -18.99 -3.27
C GLY A 43 1.21 -18.71 -4.57
N CYS A 44 0.58 -18.22 -5.65
CA CYS A 44 1.27 -17.95 -6.93
C CYS A 44 2.07 -16.62 -6.96
N GLY A 45 2.35 -16.00 -5.82
CA GLY A 45 3.24 -14.82 -5.75
C GLY A 45 2.56 -13.45 -5.85
N LYS A 46 1.21 -13.34 -5.90
CA LYS A 46 0.50 -12.05 -6.02
C LYS A 46 0.89 -11.04 -4.93
N THR A 47 0.90 -11.48 -3.68
CA THR A 47 1.27 -10.63 -2.55
C THR A 47 2.73 -10.21 -2.62
N THR A 48 3.63 -11.11 -3.03
CA THR A 48 5.04 -10.79 -3.26
C THR A 48 5.17 -9.73 -4.37
N LEU A 49 4.45 -9.90 -5.48
CA LEU A 49 4.46 -8.90 -6.56
C LEU A 49 3.98 -7.54 -6.06
N LEU A 50 2.86 -7.47 -5.32
CA LEU A 50 2.37 -6.21 -4.74
C LEU A 50 3.36 -5.59 -3.76
N ASN A 51 4.04 -6.40 -2.94
CA ASN A 51 5.08 -5.91 -2.03
C ASN A 51 6.28 -5.31 -2.79
N LEU A 52 6.68 -5.92 -3.89
CA LEU A 52 7.75 -5.39 -4.76
C LEU A 52 7.32 -4.08 -5.42
N LEU A 53 6.11 -4.04 -6.01
CA LEU A 53 5.56 -2.83 -6.62
C LEU A 53 5.43 -1.68 -5.62
N GLY A 54 5.05 -2.01 -4.40
CA GLY A 54 4.95 -1.03 -3.32
C GLY A 54 6.27 -0.69 -2.63
N GLY A 55 7.40 -1.30 -3.04
CA GLY A 55 8.70 -1.08 -2.41
C GLY A 55 8.78 -1.53 -0.96
N LEU A 56 7.92 -2.47 -0.53
CA LEU A 56 8.00 -3.10 0.80
C LEU A 56 9.10 -4.16 0.85
N GLU A 57 9.39 -4.77 -0.30
CA GLU A 57 10.47 -5.72 -0.49
C GLU A 57 11.38 -5.31 -1.65
N ASN A 58 12.62 -5.80 -1.64
CA ASN A 58 13.54 -5.68 -2.76
C ASN A 58 13.39 -6.87 -3.70
N PRO A 59 13.41 -6.65 -5.03
CA PRO A 59 13.56 -7.75 -5.96
C PRO A 59 14.94 -8.40 -5.82
N THR A 60 15.05 -9.66 -6.27
CA THR A 60 16.34 -10.33 -6.46
C THR A 60 17.01 -9.83 -7.73
N HIS A 61 16.22 -9.62 -8.79
CA HIS A 61 16.64 -9.05 -10.07
C HIS A 61 15.54 -8.18 -10.65
N GLY A 62 15.92 -7.32 -11.60
CA GLY A 62 15.01 -6.43 -12.29
C GLY A 62 14.73 -5.14 -11.51
N CYS A 63 13.84 -4.31 -12.06
CA CYS A 63 13.55 -2.96 -11.55
C CYS A 63 12.06 -2.69 -11.47
N VAL A 64 11.69 -1.80 -10.54
CA VAL A 64 10.35 -1.22 -10.42
C VAL A 64 10.44 0.28 -10.51
N TYR A 65 9.73 0.86 -11.47
CA TYR A 65 9.61 2.31 -11.65
C TYR A 65 8.21 2.74 -11.22
N ILE A 66 8.14 3.82 -10.45
CA ILE A 66 6.90 4.51 -10.10
C ILE A 66 7.08 5.99 -10.47
N ASN A 67 6.23 6.50 -11.34
CA ASN A 67 6.35 7.85 -11.89
C ASN A 67 7.79 8.14 -12.36
N ASP A 68 8.34 7.24 -13.16
CA ASP A 68 9.71 7.25 -13.72
C ASP A 68 10.86 7.17 -12.69
N VAL A 69 10.58 7.03 -11.40
CA VAL A 69 11.60 6.83 -10.38
C VAL A 69 11.84 5.34 -10.15
N ASP A 70 13.08 4.89 -10.33
CA ASP A 70 13.49 3.52 -9.99
C ASP A 70 13.57 3.35 -8.47
N ILE A 71 12.53 2.78 -7.88
CA ILE A 71 12.45 2.58 -6.44
C ILE A 71 13.35 1.46 -5.92
N THR A 72 13.89 0.63 -6.81
CA THR A 72 14.80 -0.47 -6.43
C THR A 72 16.21 0.03 -6.11
N GLN A 73 16.58 1.19 -6.64
CA GLN A 73 17.87 1.84 -6.38
C GLN A 73 17.86 2.72 -5.12
N LEU A 74 16.68 3.00 -4.56
CA LEU A 74 16.56 3.81 -3.35
C LEU A 74 17.04 3.04 -2.12
N SER A 75 17.73 3.72 -1.22
CA SER A 75 18.03 3.21 0.12
C SER A 75 16.72 2.89 0.88
N MET A 76 16.82 2.17 1.99
CA MET A 76 15.66 1.83 2.81
C MET A 76 14.92 3.08 3.32
N GLU A 77 15.64 4.13 3.69
CA GLU A 77 15.10 5.40 4.17
C GLU A 77 14.41 6.18 3.06
N GLU A 78 15.07 6.35 1.92
CA GLU A 78 14.52 7.03 0.74
C GLU A 78 13.28 6.33 0.23
N ARG A 79 13.28 4.99 0.16
CA ARG A 79 12.13 4.19 -0.26
C ARG A 79 10.97 4.31 0.73
N SER A 80 11.25 4.33 2.04
CA SER A 80 10.23 4.57 3.06
C SER A 80 9.62 5.97 2.91
N SER A 81 10.45 6.98 2.64
CA SER A 81 9.97 8.33 2.34
C SER A 81 9.15 8.36 1.05
N PHE A 82 9.64 7.75 -0.02
CA PHE A 82 8.94 7.69 -1.31
C PHE A 82 7.55 7.06 -1.19
N ARG A 83 7.44 5.92 -0.50
CA ARG A 83 6.15 5.25 -0.26
C ARG A 83 5.13 6.18 0.41
N ARG A 84 5.55 6.92 1.43
CA ARG A 84 4.66 7.84 2.16
C ARG A 84 4.03 8.90 1.27
N TRP A 85 4.75 9.33 0.21
CA TRP A 85 4.30 10.39 -0.68
C TRP A 85 3.53 9.90 -1.90
N HIS A 86 3.80 8.69 -2.37
CA HIS A 86 3.38 8.24 -3.69
C HIS A 86 2.51 6.98 -3.69
N ILE A 87 2.39 6.26 -2.56
CA ILE A 87 1.71 4.97 -2.54
C ILE A 87 0.73 4.87 -1.38
N GLY A 88 -0.54 4.61 -1.69
CA GLY A 88 -1.55 4.23 -0.71
C GLY A 88 -1.67 2.71 -0.61
N PHE A 89 -1.43 2.14 0.58
CA PHE A 89 -1.58 0.71 0.83
C PHE A 89 -2.89 0.38 1.54
N ILE A 90 -3.58 -0.65 1.03
CA ILE A 90 -4.69 -1.31 1.72
C ILE A 90 -4.30 -2.78 1.89
N PHE A 91 -3.97 -3.17 3.11
CA PHE A 91 -3.52 -4.53 3.42
C PHE A 91 -4.70 -5.47 3.67
N GLN A 92 -4.51 -6.75 3.35
CA GLN A 92 -5.50 -7.79 3.60
C GLN A 92 -5.84 -7.95 5.11
N ASN A 93 -4.85 -7.78 5.97
CA ASN A 93 -4.99 -7.88 7.43
C ASN A 93 -5.28 -6.52 8.10
N PHE A 94 -5.75 -5.54 7.34
CA PHE A 94 -6.10 -4.19 7.78
C PHE A 94 -4.96 -3.38 8.40
N ASN A 95 -4.11 -3.94 9.23
CA ASN A 95 -3.00 -3.28 9.94
C ASN A 95 -3.46 -1.98 10.62
N LEU A 96 -4.60 -2.05 11.31
CA LEU A 96 -5.14 -0.96 12.13
C LEU A 96 -4.40 -0.91 13.46
N ILE A 97 -4.25 0.30 14.00
CA ILE A 97 -3.60 0.52 15.30
C ILE A 97 -4.69 0.50 16.37
N PRO A 98 -4.73 -0.54 17.22
CA PRO A 98 -5.84 -0.74 18.16
C PRO A 98 -5.86 0.28 19.31
N GLU A 99 -4.74 0.93 19.62
CA GLU A 99 -4.61 1.97 20.62
C GLU A 99 -5.14 3.34 20.17
N MET A 100 -5.44 3.47 18.87
CA MET A 100 -5.95 4.67 18.22
C MET A 100 -7.41 4.48 17.82
N ASN A 101 -8.24 5.51 17.99
CA ASN A 101 -9.59 5.48 17.45
C ASN A 101 -9.60 5.57 15.91
N VAL A 102 -10.79 5.48 15.29
CA VAL A 102 -10.94 5.53 13.82
C VAL A 102 -10.37 6.82 13.23
N PHE A 103 -10.69 7.98 13.81
CA PHE A 103 -10.17 9.28 13.36
C PHE A 103 -8.64 9.31 13.41
N GLU A 104 -8.05 8.86 14.50
CA GLU A 104 -6.60 8.84 14.69
C GLU A 104 -5.90 7.90 13.70
N ASN A 105 -6.50 6.74 13.39
CA ASN A 105 -5.99 5.84 12.35
C ASN A 105 -5.99 6.51 10.97
N ILE A 106 -7.04 7.29 10.62
CA ILE A 106 -7.12 8.00 9.34
C ILE A 106 -6.03 9.07 9.22
N VAL A 107 -5.80 9.86 10.27
CA VAL A 107 -4.88 11.00 10.23
C VAL A 107 -3.41 10.61 10.46
N LEU A 108 -3.15 9.43 11.01
CA LEU A 108 -1.80 9.01 11.38
C LEU A 108 -0.77 9.12 10.25
N PRO A 109 -1.04 8.63 9.03
CA PRO A 109 -0.06 8.74 7.95
C PRO A 109 0.29 10.19 7.62
N ALA A 110 -0.71 11.08 7.63
CA ALA A 110 -0.48 12.51 7.39
C ALA A 110 0.36 13.15 8.51
N LYS A 111 0.09 12.78 9.77
CA LYS A 111 0.91 13.23 10.91
C LYS A 111 2.38 12.78 10.80
N LEU A 112 2.63 11.55 10.36
CA LEU A 112 3.98 11.04 10.14
C LEU A 112 4.73 11.75 9.00
N MET A 113 4.01 12.46 8.14
CA MET A 113 4.54 13.29 7.06
C MET A 113 4.59 14.78 7.43
N GLU A 114 4.30 15.13 8.69
CA GLU A 114 4.16 16.51 9.15
C GLU A 114 3.11 17.32 8.34
N ARG A 115 2.15 16.61 7.72
CA ARG A 115 1.02 17.22 7.00
C ARG A 115 -0.18 17.36 7.92
N ASN A 116 -0.83 18.50 7.83
CA ASN A 116 -2.09 18.71 8.50
C ASN A 116 -3.26 18.34 7.58
N ILE A 117 -4.04 17.36 7.98
CA ILE A 117 -5.35 17.08 7.40
C ILE A 117 -6.42 17.72 8.27
N SER A 118 -7.33 18.49 7.67
CA SER A 118 -8.38 19.16 8.42
C SER A 118 -9.45 18.18 8.90
N LYS A 119 -10.07 18.47 10.06
CA LYS A 119 -11.22 17.68 10.54
C LYS A 119 -12.34 17.59 9.50
N LYS A 120 -12.55 18.67 8.73
CA LYS A 120 -13.56 18.69 7.65
C LYS A 120 -13.25 17.71 6.55
N GLU A 121 -11.98 17.57 6.18
CA GLU A 121 -11.55 16.62 5.15
C GLU A 121 -11.68 15.17 5.63
N VAL A 122 -11.28 14.89 6.88
CA VAL A 122 -11.49 13.56 7.49
C VAL A 122 -12.98 13.21 7.55
N MET A 123 -13.84 14.17 7.93
CA MET A 123 -15.28 13.95 7.97
C MET A 123 -15.82 13.62 6.58
N ARG A 124 -15.43 14.38 5.54
CA ARG A 124 -15.85 14.10 4.15
C ARG A 124 -15.45 12.69 3.71
N ILE A 125 -14.20 12.28 3.97
CA ILE A 125 -13.73 10.92 3.64
C ILE A 125 -14.54 9.86 4.41
N ALA A 126 -14.84 10.11 5.67
CA ALA A 126 -15.60 9.19 6.50
C ALA A 126 -17.06 9.06 6.01
N GLU A 127 -17.69 10.17 5.62
CA GLU A 127 -19.04 10.21 5.02
C GLU A 127 -19.08 9.41 3.70
N GLU A 128 -18.13 9.64 2.79
CA GLU A 128 -18.00 8.90 1.51
C GLU A 128 -17.87 7.38 1.72
N LEU A 129 -17.32 6.97 2.86
CA LEU A 129 -17.09 5.58 3.21
C LEU A 129 -18.09 5.04 4.26
N GLU A 130 -19.10 5.81 4.64
CA GLU A 130 -20.16 5.44 5.59
C GLU A 130 -19.62 4.96 6.96
N ILE A 131 -18.61 5.66 7.50
CA ILE A 131 -17.98 5.39 8.81
C ILE A 131 -17.90 6.64 9.70
N GLU A 132 -18.58 7.74 9.35
CA GLU A 132 -18.54 9.03 10.05
C GLU A 132 -18.99 8.92 11.52
N GLU A 133 -20.01 8.10 11.80
CA GLU A 133 -20.50 7.85 13.15
C GLU A 133 -19.52 7.02 14.02
N LYS A 134 -18.50 6.45 13.40
CA LYS A 134 -17.52 5.56 14.03
C LYS A 134 -16.21 6.25 14.40
N LEU A 135 -16.03 7.52 14.04
CA LEU A 135 -14.75 8.23 14.16
C LEU A 135 -14.10 8.18 15.54
N LEU A 136 -14.89 8.15 16.60
CA LEU A 136 -14.39 8.08 17.98
C LEU A 136 -14.33 6.64 18.56
N GLN A 137 -14.75 5.64 17.80
CA GLN A 137 -14.76 4.26 18.26
C GLN A 137 -13.37 3.61 18.11
N ASN A 138 -13.16 2.55 18.91
CA ASN A 138 -11.99 1.69 18.75
C ASN A 138 -12.14 0.87 17.46
N PRO A 139 -11.11 0.81 16.57
CA PRO A 139 -11.19 0.08 15.31
C PRO A 139 -11.46 -1.42 15.48
N MET A 140 -11.09 -2.00 16.62
CA MET A 140 -11.32 -3.43 16.90
C MET A 140 -12.80 -3.75 17.20
N THR A 141 -13.63 -2.74 17.48
CA THR A 141 -15.09 -2.92 17.68
C THR A 141 -15.88 -2.87 16.37
N LEU A 142 -15.23 -2.52 15.28
CA LEU A 142 -15.83 -2.41 13.96
C LEU A 142 -16.02 -3.79 13.31
N SER A 143 -17.04 -3.93 12.47
CA SER A 143 -17.16 -5.09 11.58
C SER A 143 -16.01 -5.13 10.58
N GLY A 144 -15.70 -6.32 9.99
CA GLY A 144 -14.64 -6.45 8.99
C GLY A 144 -14.80 -5.50 7.79
N GLY A 145 -16.05 -5.29 7.33
CA GLY A 145 -16.33 -4.33 6.26
C GLY A 145 -16.03 -2.88 6.67
N GLN A 146 -16.36 -2.50 7.91
CA GLN A 146 -16.05 -1.17 8.45
C GLN A 146 -14.53 -0.99 8.66
N GLN A 147 -13.82 -2.02 9.11
CA GLN A 147 -12.37 -2.02 9.21
C GLN A 147 -11.71 -1.84 7.83
N GLN A 148 -12.24 -2.49 6.81
CA GLN A 148 -11.77 -2.31 5.42
C GLN A 148 -12.01 -0.88 4.93
N ARG A 149 -13.20 -0.30 5.16
CA ARG A 149 -13.49 1.11 4.84
C ARG A 149 -12.56 2.06 5.57
N LEU A 150 -12.23 1.79 6.84
CA LEU A 150 -11.23 2.56 7.58
C LEU A 150 -9.83 2.47 6.95
N CYS A 151 -9.40 1.29 6.45
CA CYS A 151 -8.14 1.16 5.73
C CYS A 151 -8.13 1.97 4.42
N ILE A 152 -9.26 1.98 3.71
CA ILE A 152 -9.43 2.80 2.51
C ILE A 152 -9.34 4.29 2.89
N ALA A 153 -10.07 4.72 3.93
CA ALA A 153 -10.02 6.11 4.41
C ALA A 153 -8.59 6.55 4.75
N ARG A 154 -7.83 5.70 5.44
CA ARG A 154 -6.43 5.93 5.79
C ARG A 154 -5.54 6.07 4.55
N ALA A 155 -5.76 5.26 3.52
CA ALA A 155 -4.97 5.30 2.29
C ALA A 155 -5.27 6.57 1.46
N ILE A 156 -6.55 6.91 1.24
CA ILE A 156 -6.92 8.08 0.42
C ILE A 156 -6.69 9.42 1.11
N ALA A 157 -6.59 9.45 2.45
CA ALA A 157 -6.31 10.66 3.21
C ALA A 157 -4.96 11.29 2.84
N LEU A 158 -4.03 10.52 2.31
CA LEU A 158 -2.73 11.00 1.83
C LEU A 158 -2.78 11.61 0.44
N LYS A 159 -3.80 11.28 -0.37
CA LYS A 159 -3.85 11.62 -1.82
C LYS A 159 -2.59 11.14 -2.54
N PRO A 160 -2.30 9.84 -2.47
CA PRO A 160 -1.10 9.28 -3.07
C PRO A 160 -1.07 9.44 -4.58
#